data_1f4a435aa4078488d229a4d2b9d70ef6
#
_entry.id   1f4a435aa4078488d229a4d2b9d70ef6
#
_cell.length_a   1.000
_cell.length_b   1.000
_cell.length_c   1.000
_cell.angle_alpha   90.00
_cell.angle_beta   90.00
_cell.angle_gamma   90.00
#
_symmetry.space_group_name_H-M   'P 1'
#
loop_
_entity.id
_entity.type
_entity.pdbx_description
1 polymer ?
#
loop_
_entity_poly.entity_id
_entity_poly.type
_entity_poly.pdbx_seq_one_letter_code
_entity_poly.pdbx_strand_id
1 'polypeptide(L)'
;MKALLVPPNEIPSVWNEIKPILGKALRGEEDIIADDLLEPLENGRAFLWIVVDGDDIESVCLGEMVEYPRKKSFYILAWATKSGYKYDEVMETFNDSVVNFAKINGCDFIEAKVRKGLAKKLKWNDKHSLVTLTL
;
A
#
# COMPACT_ATOMS: atom_id res chain seq x y z
N MET A 1 10.88 -10.84 -10.13
CA MET A 1 9.75 -10.24 -9.38
C MET A 1 8.91 -9.35 -10.27
N LYS A 2 7.64 -9.27 -9.97
CA LYS A 2 6.68 -8.55 -10.78
C LYS A 2 5.63 -7.88 -9.89
N ALA A 3 5.34 -6.60 -10.15
CA ALA A 3 4.27 -5.88 -9.47
C ALA A 3 3.00 -5.93 -10.32
N LEU A 4 1.89 -6.31 -9.69
CA LEU A 4 0.60 -6.46 -10.34
C LEU A 4 -0.48 -5.69 -9.59
N LEU A 5 -1.28 -4.93 -10.32
CA LEU A 5 -2.52 -4.33 -9.79
C LEU A 5 -3.59 -5.41 -9.84
N VAL A 6 -4.18 -5.72 -8.70
CA VAL A 6 -5.22 -6.77 -8.61
C VAL A 6 -6.59 -6.15 -8.96
N PRO A 7 -7.25 -6.63 -10.01
CA PRO A 7 -8.60 -6.14 -10.35
C PRO A 7 -9.59 -6.39 -9.22
N PRO A 8 -10.59 -5.51 -9.02
CA PRO A 8 -11.57 -5.68 -7.95
C PRO A 8 -12.25 -7.04 -7.91
N ASN A 9 -12.57 -7.61 -9.06
CA ASN A 9 -13.23 -8.92 -9.14
C ASN A 9 -12.32 -10.10 -8.79
N GLU A 10 -11.02 -9.90 -8.75
CA GLU A 10 -10.03 -10.92 -8.37
C GLU A 10 -9.59 -10.83 -6.90
N ILE A 11 -9.99 -9.78 -6.19
CA ILE A 11 -9.65 -9.61 -4.77
C ILE A 11 -10.03 -10.84 -3.92
N PRO A 12 -11.24 -11.40 -4.05
CA PRO A 12 -11.60 -12.57 -3.24
C PRO A 12 -10.65 -13.76 -3.43
N SER A 13 -10.14 -13.97 -4.63
CA SER A 13 -9.27 -15.12 -4.93
C SER A 13 -7.90 -15.05 -4.27
N VAL A 14 -7.43 -13.84 -3.94
CA VAL A 14 -6.11 -13.64 -3.32
C VAL A 14 -6.20 -13.23 -1.84
N TRP A 15 -7.41 -12.96 -1.35
CA TRP A 15 -7.61 -12.37 -0.03
C TRP A 15 -6.99 -13.17 1.12
N ASN A 16 -7.19 -14.48 1.14
CA ASN A 16 -6.65 -15.33 2.19
C ASN A 16 -5.13 -15.33 2.24
N GLU A 17 -4.47 -15.16 1.10
CA GLU A 17 -3.02 -15.11 1.02
C GLU A 17 -2.46 -13.75 1.42
N ILE A 18 -3.14 -12.65 1.05
CA ILE A 18 -2.66 -11.30 1.35
C ILE A 18 -3.05 -10.81 2.74
N LYS A 19 -4.12 -11.31 3.32
CA LYS A 19 -4.61 -10.86 4.64
C LYS A 19 -3.54 -10.90 5.74
N PRO A 20 -2.75 -11.97 5.89
CA PRO A 20 -1.68 -12.00 6.89
C PRO A 20 -0.59 -10.94 6.64
N ILE A 21 -0.29 -10.65 5.37
CA ILE A 21 0.71 -9.65 5.02
C ILE A 21 0.18 -8.25 5.32
N LEU A 22 -1.08 -7.96 4.96
CA LEU A 22 -1.74 -6.69 5.32
C LEU A 22 -1.81 -6.52 6.84
N GLY A 23 -2.13 -7.57 7.58
CA GLY A 23 -2.17 -7.54 9.04
C GLY A 23 -0.85 -7.10 9.65
N LYS A 24 0.27 -7.45 9.02
CA LYS A 24 1.59 -7.01 9.43
C LYS A 24 1.76 -5.49 9.28
N ALA A 25 1.25 -4.90 8.20
CA ALA A 25 1.27 -3.46 7.98
C ALA A 25 0.37 -2.70 8.95
N LEU A 26 -0.73 -3.32 9.40
CA LEU A 26 -1.71 -2.73 10.29
C LEU A 26 -1.45 -3.03 11.77
N ARG A 27 -0.35 -3.72 12.07
CA ARG A 27 0.02 -4.04 13.45
C ARG A 27 0.23 -2.76 14.25
N GLY A 28 -0.47 -2.63 15.38
CA GLY A 28 -0.44 -1.44 16.21
C GLY A 28 -1.50 -0.39 15.86
N GLU A 29 -2.21 -0.56 14.75
CA GLU A 29 -3.39 0.25 14.46
C GLU A 29 -4.58 -0.29 15.26
N GLU A 30 -5.29 0.60 15.96
CA GLU A 30 -6.46 0.25 16.74
C GLU A 30 -7.77 0.44 15.99
N ASP A 31 -7.73 1.29 14.96
CA ASP A 31 -8.92 1.78 14.27
C ASP A 31 -9.31 0.94 13.05
N ILE A 32 -8.42 0.10 12.55
CA ILE A 32 -8.64 -0.61 11.29
C ILE A 32 -8.00 -2.00 11.33
N ILE A 33 -8.73 -2.99 10.81
CA ILE A 33 -8.23 -4.34 10.56
C ILE A 33 -8.29 -4.65 9.06
N ALA A 34 -7.61 -5.70 8.63
CA ALA A 34 -7.53 -6.06 7.22
C ALA A 34 -8.91 -6.24 6.56
N ASP A 35 -9.86 -6.87 7.27
CA ASP A 35 -11.21 -7.11 6.73
C ASP A 35 -11.97 -5.81 6.40
N ASP A 36 -11.65 -4.71 7.06
CA ASP A 36 -12.28 -3.41 6.76
C ASP A 36 -11.90 -2.89 5.37
N LEU A 37 -10.82 -3.38 4.80
CA LEU A 37 -10.31 -2.95 3.50
C LEU A 37 -10.91 -3.75 2.33
N LEU A 38 -11.59 -4.85 2.62
CA LEU A 38 -12.12 -5.74 1.58
C LEU A 38 -13.18 -5.04 0.72
N GLU A 39 -14.16 -4.40 1.34
CA GLU A 39 -15.22 -3.70 0.61
C GLU A 39 -14.70 -2.59 -0.30
N PRO A 40 -13.85 -1.66 0.18
CA PRO A 40 -13.28 -0.65 -0.70
C PRO A 40 -12.51 -1.22 -1.90
N LEU A 41 -11.79 -2.32 -1.70
CA LEU A 41 -11.07 -2.98 -2.78
C LEU A 41 -12.02 -3.61 -3.81
N GLU A 42 -13.05 -4.28 -3.35
CA GLU A 42 -14.05 -4.91 -4.23
C GLU A 42 -14.85 -3.88 -5.02
N ASN A 43 -15.07 -2.70 -4.46
CA ASN A 43 -15.82 -1.61 -5.08
C ASN A 43 -14.96 -0.64 -5.90
N GLY A 44 -13.66 -0.88 -6.02
CA GLY A 44 -12.77 -0.02 -6.79
C GLY A 44 -12.45 1.33 -6.16
N ARG A 45 -12.76 1.52 -4.86
CA ARG A 45 -12.42 2.74 -4.12
C ARG A 45 -11.02 2.71 -3.56
N ALA A 46 -10.45 1.52 -3.37
CA ALA A 46 -9.07 1.31 -3.01
C ALA A 46 -8.41 0.39 -4.03
N PHE A 47 -7.10 0.45 -4.10
CA PHE A 47 -6.30 -0.28 -5.09
C PHE A 47 -5.28 -1.16 -4.37
N LEU A 48 -5.19 -2.41 -4.80
CA LEU A 48 -4.25 -3.38 -4.25
C LEU A 48 -3.19 -3.72 -5.28
N TRP A 49 -1.94 -3.46 -4.91
CA TRP A 49 -0.78 -3.93 -5.63
C TRP A 49 -0.15 -5.09 -4.88
N ILE A 50 0.28 -6.10 -5.61
CA ILE A 50 1.07 -7.21 -5.06
C ILE A 50 2.37 -7.32 -5.82
N VAL A 51 3.42 -7.77 -5.13
CA VAL A 51 4.66 -8.19 -5.77
C VAL A 51 4.75 -9.70 -5.65
N VAL A 52 4.86 -10.35 -6.80
CA VAL A 52 4.99 -11.80 -6.87
C VAL A 52 6.40 -12.19 -7.29
N ASP A 53 6.88 -13.30 -6.74
CA ASP A 53 8.12 -13.96 -7.11
C ASP A 53 7.78 -15.43 -7.40
N GLY A 54 7.68 -15.75 -8.69
CA GLY A 54 7.09 -17.02 -9.08
C GLY A 54 5.61 -17.07 -8.70
N ASP A 55 5.24 -18.06 -7.90
CA ASP A 55 3.87 -18.25 -7.42
C ASP A 55 3.63 -17.61 -6.05
N ASP A 56 4.66 -17.03 -5.44
CA ASP A 56 4.57 -16.47 -4.08
C ASP A 56 4.31 -14.99 -4.10
N ILE A 57 3.37 -14.54 -3.24
CA ILE A 57 3.17 -13.12 -2.97
C ILE A 57 4.16 -12.69 -1.90
N GLU A 58 5.07 -11.78 -2.26
CA GLU A 58 6.12 -11.30 -1.36
C GLU A 58 5.77 -10.01 -0.65
N SER A 59 4.94 -9.17 -1.27
CA SER A 59 4.61 -7.86 -0.71
C SER A 59 3.24 -7.38 -1.17
N VAL A 60 2.64 -6.52 -0.38
CA VAL A 60 1.37 -5.87 -0.68
C VAL A 60 1.46 -4.38 -0.43
N CYS A 61 0.80 -3.61 -1.29
CA CYS A 61 0.66 -2.17 -1.17
C CYS A 61 -0.79 -1.82 -1.47
N LEU A 62 -1.44 -1.14 -0.54
CA LEU A 62 -2.83 -0.75 -0.68
C LEU A 62 -2.96 0.75 -0.55
N GLY A 63 -3.63 1.38 -1.48
CA GLY A 63 -3.80 2.82 -1.48
C GLY A 63 -5.09 3.29 -2.11
N GLU A 64 -5.33 4.59 -1.99
CA GLU A 64 -6.49 5.24 -2.54
C GLU A 64 -6.13 6.60 -3.14
N MET A 65 -6.96 7.09 -4.06
CA MET A 65 -6.81 8.45 -4.59
C MET A 65 -7.39 9.43 -3.59
N VAL A 66 -6.67 10.51 -3.32
CA VAL A 66 -7.12 11.60 -2.46
C VAL A 66 -7.04 12.91 -3.23
N GLU A 67 -8.16 13.61 -3.30
CA GLU A 67 -8.22 14.92 -3.93
C GLU A 67 -8.18 16.01 -2.88
N TYR A 68 -7.10 16.79 -2.89
CA TYR A 68 -6.99 18.01 -2.12
C TYR A 68 -7.44 19.19 -2.97
N PRO A 69 -7.72 20.36 -2.39
CA PRO A 69 -8.20 21.51 -3.18
C PRO A 69 -7.31 21.91 -4.35
N ARG A 70 -6.00 21.70 -4.24
CA ARG A 70 -5.04 22.12 -5.28
C ARG A 70 -4.21 20.98 -5.87
N LYS A 71 -4.26 19.79 -5.29
CA LYS A 71 -3.43 18.65 -5.71
C LYS A 71 -4.18 17.36 -5.51
N LYS A 72 -3.74 16.35 -6.25
CA LYS A 72 -4.24 14.97 -6.13
C LYS A 72 -3.09 14.08 -5.73
N SER A 73 -3.34 13.15 -4.80
CA SER A 73 -2.34 12.18 -4.37
C SER A 73 -2.82 10.74 -4.52
N PHE A 74 -1.86 9.83 -4.60
CA PHE A 74 -2.08 8.43 -4.31
C PHE A 74 -1.61 8.17 -2.88
N TYR A 75 -2.55 7.88 -1.98
CA TYR A 75 -2.28 7.70 -0.56
C TYR A 75 -2.14 6.22 -0.24
N ILE A 76 -0.95 5.81 0.14
CA ILE A 76 -0.67 4.42 0.52
C ILE A 76 -1.05 4.22 1.99
N LEU A 77 -2.11 3.44 2.23
CA LEU A 77 -2.65 3.16 3.55
C LEU A 77 -1.91 2.03 4.27
N ALA A 78 -1.46 1.04 3.51
CA ALA A 78 -0.81 -0.14 4.06
C ALA A 78 0.24 -0.65 3.08
N TRP A 79 1.41 -0.95 3.60
CA TRP A 79 2.53 -1.43 2.80
C TRP A 79 3.36 -2.39 3.65
N ALA A 80 3.46 -3.64 3.24
CA ALA A 80 4.20 -4.65 3.97
C ALA A 80 4.88 -5.65 3.04
N THR A 81 6.02 -6.15 3.48
CA THR A 81 6.80 -7.16 2.79
C THR A 81 6.86 -8.41 3.65
N LYS A 82 6.61 -9.57 3.04
CA LYS A 82 6.66 -10.88 3.71
C LYS A 82 8.08 -11.25 4.12
N SER A 83 9.05 -10.93 3.28
CA SER A 83 10.45 -11.28 3.48
C SER A 83 11.35 -10.06 3.51
N GLY A 84 12.02 -9.82 4.64
CA GLY A 84 12.84 -8.61 4.84
C GLY A 84 14.10 -8.53 4.00
N TYR A 85 14.72 -9.66 3.65
CA TYR A 85 15.97 -9.63 2.89
C TYR A 85 15.78 -9.30 1.39
N LYS A 86 14.56 -9.39 0.88
CA LYS A 86 14.23 -9.00 -0.50
C LYS A 86 13.71 -7.56 -0.60
N TYR A 87 13.81 -6.80 0.47
CA TYR A 87 13.18 -5.49 0.61
C TYR A 87 13.53 -4.54 -0.54
N ASP A 88 14.81 -4.35 -0.84
CA ASP A 88 15.23 -3.39 -1.86
C ASP A 88 14.72 -3.76 -3.25
N GLU A 89 14.73 -5.04 -3.59
CA GLU A 89 14.22 -5.54 -4.86
C GLU A 89 12.71 -5.36 -4.97
N VAL A 90 11.98 -5.64 -3.89
CA VAL A 90 10.53 -5.43 -3.81
C VAL A 90 10.19 -3.95 -3.99
N MET A 91 10.90 -3.06 -3.30
CA MET A 91 10.66 -1.63 -3.37
C MET A 91 10.93 -1.07 -4.75
N GLU A 92 11.99 -1.49 -5.40
CA GLU A 92 12.30 -1.10 -6.77
C GLU A 92 11.19 -1.55 -7.74
N THR A 93 10.71 -2.78 -7.57
CA THR A 93 9.63 -3.33 -8.39
C THR A 93 8.33 -2.55 -8.23
N PHE A 94 7.97 -2.19 -7.00
CA PHE A 94 6.80 -1.34 -6.74
C PHE A 94 6.95 0.05 -7.33
N ASN A 95 8.12 0.64 -7.14
CA ASN A 95 8.33 2.06 -7.45
C ASN A 95 7.95 2.38 -8.90
N ASP A 96 8.43 1.59 -9.83
CA ASP A 96 8.15 1.80 -11.24
C ASP A 96 6.65 1.70 -11.54
N SER A 97 5.99 0.68 -11.01
CA SER A 97 4.58 0.41 -11.29
C SER A 97 3.64 1.39 -10.61
N VAL A 98 3.84 1.65 -9.33
CA VAL A 98 2.96 2.53 -8.56
C VAL A 98 3.13 3.99 -8.97
N VAL A 99 4.35 4.43 -9.21
CA VAL A 99 4.62 5.79 -9.69
C VAL A 99 3.97 6.01 -11.06
N ASN A 100 4.11 5.06 -11.96
CA ASN A 100 3.49 5.16 -13.29
C ASN A 100 1.96 5.20 -13.19
N PHE A 101 1.37 4.35 -12.35
CA PHE A 101 -0.06 4.35 -12.08
C PHE A 101 -0.56 5.69 -11.54
N ALA A 102 0.16 6.26 -10.58
CA ALA A 102 -0.18 7.56 -10.01
C ALA A 102 -0.14 8.67 -11.07
N LYS A 103 0.90 8.68 -11.91
CA LYS A 103 1.03 9.65 -13.00
C LYS A 103 -0.10 9.54 -14.02
N ILE A 104 -0.43 8.32 -14.45
CA ILE A 104 -1.51 8.08 -15.41
C ILE A 104 -2.85 8.57 -14.85
N ASN A 105 -3.05 8.47 -13.55
CA ASN A 105 -4.29 8.89 -12.89
C ASN A 105 -4.29 10.37 -12.48
N GLY A 106 -3.31 11.15 -12.93
CA GLY A 106 -3.26 12.58 -12.69
C GLY A 106 -2.84 13.00 -11.29
N CYS A 107 -2.17 12.11 -10.56
CA CYS A 107 -1.66 12.44 -9.23
C CYS A 107 -0.43 13.33 -9.32
N ASP A 108 -0.35 14.31 -8.42
CA ASP A 108 0.79 15.21 -8.32
C ASP A 108 1.88 14.65 -7.40
N PHE A 109 1.50 13.78 -6.46
CA PHE A 109 2.44 13.16 -5.54
C PHE A 109 1.87 11.84 -4.98
N ILE A 110 2.75 11.09 -4.33
CA ILE A 110 2.41 9.89 -3.57
C ILE A 110 2.73 10.18 -2.12
N GLU A 111 1.82 9.83 -1.23
CA GLU A 111 2.04 9.92 0.21
C GLU A 111 1.77 8.57 0.85
N ALA A 112 2.37 8.31 1.99
CA ALA A 112 2.23 7.04 2.67
C ALA A 112 2.24 7.22 4.18
N LYS A 113 1.35 6.49 4.85
CA LYS A 113 1.40 6.31 6.30
C LYS A 113 2.20 5.04 6.57
N VAL A 114 3.40 5.18 7.07
CA VAL A 114 4.33 4.06 7.25
C VAL A 114 4.97 4.09 8.62
N ARG A 115 5.49 2.93 9.04
CA ARG A 115 6.27 2.83 10.26
C ARG A 115 7.59 3.59 10.10
N LYS A 116 8.16 4.03 11.22
CA LYS A 116 9.43 4.78 11.23
C LYS A 116 10.56 4.05 10.50
N GLY A 117 10.64 2.74 10.64
CA GLY A 117 11.67 1.95 9.95
C GLY A 117 11.55 2.02 8.44
N LEU A 118 10.34 1.93 7.91
CA LEU A 118 10.08 2.05 6.48
C LEU A 118 10.27 3.49 6.00
N ALA A 119 9.86 4.48 6.79
CA ALA A 119 10.05 5.89 6.46
C ALA A 119 11.53 6.22 6.22
N LYS A 120 12.42 5.67 7.06
CA LYS A 120 13.88 5.86 6.89
C LYS A 120 14.41 5.22 5.61
N LYS A 121 13.85 4.07 5.21
CA LYS A 121 14.28 3.35 4.01
C LYS A 121 13.80 3.99 2.72
N LEU A 122 12.61 4.59 2.74
CA LEU A 122 12.00 5.21 1.55
C LEU A 122 12.75 6.45 1.06
N LYS A 123 13.40 7.17 1.94
CA LYS A 123 14.11 8.44 1.62
C LYS A 123 13.18 9.50 1.00
N TRP A 124 11.89 9.41 1.31
CA TRP A 124 10.89 10.42 0.94
C TRP A 124 10.90 11.56 1.95
N ASN A 125 10.27 12.68 1.59
CA ASN A 125 10.11 13.80 2.50
C ASN A 125 9.17 13.43 3.64
N ASP A 126 9.67 13.47 4.87
CA ASP A 126 8.86 13.28 6.08
C ASP A 126 8.34 14.64 6.53
N LYS A 127 7.10 14.96 6.12
CA LYS A 127 6.54 16.31 6.27
C LYS A 127 5.74 16.53 7.55
N HIS A 128 5.10 15.47 8.07
CA HIS A 128 4.12 15.61 9.13
C HIS A 128 4.24 14.50 10.15
N SER A 129 3.86 14.81 11.38
CA SER A 129 3.64 13.83 12.44
C SER A 129 2.15 13.71 12.70
N LEU A 130 1.68 12.48 12.91
CA LEU A 130 0.34 12.22 13.41
C LEU A 130 0.40 12.08 14.93
N VAL A 131 -0.32 12.93 15.65
CA VAL A 131 -0.41 12.85 17.11
C VAL A 131 -1.87 12.65 17.50
N THR A 132 -2.11 11.82 18.53
CA THR A 132 -3.46 11.53 19.00
C THR A 132 -3.58 11.73 20.51
N LEU A 133 -4.76 12.11 20.94
CA LEU A 133 -5.14 12.14 22.35
C LEU A 133 -6.42 11.32 22.49
N THR A 134 -6.36 10.25 23.27
CA THR A 134 -7.55 9.44 23.55
C THR A 134 -8.48 10.19 24.49
N LEU A 135 -9.75 10.26 24.13
CA LEU A 135 -10.79 10.92 24.91
C LEU A 135 -11.50 9.94 25.84
#